data_0518df24d5a2bc2501244471f43b122b
#
_entry.id   0518df24d5a2bc2501244471f43b122b
#
_cell.length_a   1.000
_cell.length_b   1.000
_cell.length_c   1.000
_cell.angle_alpha   90.00
_cell.angle_beta   90.00
_cell.angle_gamma   90.00
#
_symmetry.space_group_name_H-M   'P 1'
#
loop_
_entity.id
_entity.type
_entity.pdbx_description
1 polymer ?
#
loop_
_entity_poly.entity_id
_entity_poly.type
_entity_poly.pdbx_seq_one_letter_code
_entity_poly.pdbx_strand_id
1 'polypeptide(L)'
;ALEAAAPGIRAAARTATAQAARVTREEAALTRAWGVGHGELERMPYGQRAGLAERLRTSRLARWAELIGRFRQMADGERARKVEHANGELIGVTLGDDLSRVLPSELAHLGLPELRAVFAARYAAGELMLYDSRGEQTTGRGAVVACVDTSHSMYEEGPGGITREAWSKACALALLDQARHARRDFVGILFSAADKLRVFRFPADRPAPAERVLEFAETFLGGGTSYQAPLSAATDLLAEEFDAAARGRGDIVLITDDECGVSEEWTRHWREARHRLGFRLFGLAVGAPPATAPGSVLEALCDNLRSIEDLTDVRAAADLFRLI
;
A
#
# COMPACT_ATOMS: atom_id res chain seq x y z
N ALA A 1 -51.08 32.73 17.16
CA ALA A 1 -49.62 33.00 17.20
C ALA A 1 -48.79 31.77 16.70
N LEU A 2 -49.05 30.54 17.15
CA LEU A 2 -48.33 29.33 16.74
C LEU A 2 -48.53 28.96 15.27
N GLU A 3 -49.72 29.11 14.71
CA GLU A 3 -49.98 28.81 13.29
C GLU A 3 -49.23 29.77 12.36
N ALA A 4 -49.10 31.03 12.72
CA ALA A 4 -48.35 32.01 11.93
C ALA A 4 -46.81 31.74 11.98
N ALA A 5 -46.32 31.16 13.03
CA ALA A 5 -44.91 30.79 13.18
C ALA A 5 -44.55 29.43 12.54
N ALA A 6 -45.51 28.58 12.23
CA ALA A 6 -45.33 27.22 11.74
C ALA A 6 -44.49 27.10 10.43
N PRO A 7 -44.58 28.01 9.44
CA PRO A 7 -43.70 27.97 8.26
C PRO A 7 -42.24 28.25 8.62
N GLY A 8 -41.99 29.23 9.50
CA GLY A 8 -40.63 29.55 9.95
C GLY A 8 -40.01 28.43 10.78
N ILE A 9 -40.75 27.80 11.66
CA ILE A 9 -40.29 26.66 12.45
C ILE A 9 -39.97 25.46 11.53
N ARG A 10 -40.80 25.20 10.53
CA ARG A 10 -40.54 24.11 9.55
C ARG A 10 -39.30 24.39 8.69
N ALA A 11 -39.10 25.63 8.26
CA ALA A 11 -37.92 26.01 7.53
C ALA A 11 -36.64 25.87 8.38
N ALA A 12 -36.67 26.36 9.62
CA ALA A 12 -35.56 26.25 10.57
C ALA A 12 -35.25 24.76 10.89
N ALA A 13 -36.28 23.94 11.13
CA ALA A 13 -36.09 22.50 11.36
C ALA A 13 -35.46 21.79 10.14
N ARG A 14 -35.92 22.09 8.93
CA ARG A 14 -35.32 21.54 7.70
C ARG A 14 -33.85 21.94 7.55
N THR A 15 -33.52 23.19 7.78
CA THR A 15 -32.14 23.70 7.72
C THR A 15 -31.26 23.02 8.78
N ALA A 16 -31.74 22.92 10.02
CA ALA A 16 -31.03 22.27 11.11
C ALA A 16 -30.79 20.76 10.81
N THR A 17 -31.82 20.08 10.29
CA THR A 17 -31.70 18.66 9.91
C THR A 17 -30.72 18.46 8.75
N ALA A 18 -30.76 19.32 7.73
CA ALA A 18 -29.83 19.28 6.62
C ALA A 18 -28.38 19.54 7.08
N GLN A 19 -28.21 20.49 7.99
CA GLN A 19 -26.90 20.79 8.58
C GLN A 19 -26.38 19.66 9.45
N ALA A 20 -27.21 19.07 10.30
CA ALA A 20 -26.86 17.90 11.10
C ALA A 20 -26.46 16.71 10.22
N ALA A 21 -27.24 16.43 9.18
CA ALA A 21 -26.91 15.36 8.22
C ALA A 21 -25.60 15.61 7.44
N ARG A 22 -25.27 16.88 7.16
CA ARG A 22 -23.99 17.24 6.54
C ARG A 22 -22.83 16.99 7.51
N VAL A 23 -22.93 17.51 8.72
CA VAL A 23 -21.89 17.34 9.76
C VAL A 23 -21.65 15.86 10.04
N THR A 24 -22.71 15.07 10.19
CA THR A 24 -22.59 13.62 10.43
C THR A 24 -21.91 12.90 9.26
N ARG A 25 -22.20 13.29 8.02
CA ARG A 25 -21.52 12.72 6.84
C ARG A 25 -20.05 13.11 6.78
N GLU A 26 -19.73 14.35 7.07
CA GLU A 26 -18.36 14.85 7.14
C GLU A 26 -17.57 14.12 8.23
N GLU A 27 -18.14 13.95 9.44
CA GLU A 27 -17.52 13.17 10.52
C GLU A 27 -17.32 11.70 10.16
N ALA A 28 -18.30 11.08 9.52
CA ALA A 28 -18.20 9.70 9.06
C ALA A 28 -17.18 9.53 7.92
N ALA A 29 -17.01 10.55 7.07
CA ALA A 29 -15.98 10.55 6.03
C ALA A 29 -14.59 10.70 6.64
N LEU A 30 -14.42 11.63 7.59
CA LEU A 30 -13.18 11.83 8.33
C LEU A 30 -12.76 10.56 9.07
N THR A 31 -13.64 9.97 9.85
CA THR A 31 -13.33 8.75 10.62
C THR A 31 -13.02 7.55 9.74
N ARG A 32 -13.73 7.39 8.62
CA ARG A 32 -13.41 6.35 7.63
C ARG A 32 -12.07 6.58 6.96
N ALA A 33 -11.74 7.81 6.63
CA ALA A 33 -10.43 8.16 6.05
C ALA A 33 -9.27 7.76 6.98
N TRP A 34 -9.49 7.68 8.29
CA TRP A 34 -8.49 7.29 9.27
C TRP A 34 -8.54 5.79 9.66
N GLY A 35 -9.28 4.95 8.92
CA GLY A 35 -9.31 3.51 9.12
C GLY A 35 -10.16 3.04 10.30
N VAL A 36 -10.93 3.94 10.89
CA VAL A 36 -11.89 3.56 11.92
C VAL A 36 -13.13 2.98 11.24
N GLY A 37 -13.27 1.66 11.27
CA GLY A 37 -14.40 0.95 10.67
C GLY A 37 -15.72 1.27 11.36
N HIS A 38 -16.85 1.07 10.66
CA HIS A 38 -18.19 1.31 11.19
C HIS A 38 -18.44 0.63 12.55
N GLY A 39 -17.91 -0.59 12.78
CA GLY A 39 -18.09 -1.31 14.04
C GLY A 39 -17.14 -0.85 15.17
N GLU A 40 -16.04 -0.20 14.87
CA GLU A 40 -15.09 0.30 15.89
C GLU A 40 -15.59 1.58 16.54
N LEU A 41 -16.16 2.51 15.76
CA LEU A 41 -16.76 3.74 16.29
C LEU A 41 -17.93 3.45 17.25
N GLU A 42 -18.74 2.44 16.96
CA GLU A 42 -19.87 2.04 17.79
C GLU A 42 -19.41 1.43 19.13
N ARG A 43 -18.26 0.75 19.13
CA ARG A 43 -17.68 0.13 20.34
C ARG A 43 -16.86 1.10 21.18
N MET A 44 -16.47 2.24 20.60
CA MET A 44 -15.65 3.24 21.28
C MET A 44 -16.48 4.04 22.29
N PRO A 45 -16.01 4.22 23.54
CA PRO A 45 -16.68 5.06 24.52
C PRO A 45 -16.88 6.49 23.98
N TYR A 46 -18.01 7.11 24.32
CA TYR A 46 -18.38 8.43 23.82
C TYR A 46 -17.27 9.48 23.99
N GLY A 47 -16.63 9.53 25.17
CA GLY A 47 -15.54 10.47 25.43
C GLY A 47 -14.33 10.29 24.52
N GLN A 48 -13.94 9.05 24.23
CA GLN A 48 -12.85 8.76 23.29
C GLN A 48 -13.24 9.13 21.86
N ARG A 49 -14.47 8.84 21.45
CA ARG A 49 -14.98 9.19 20.13
C ARG A 49 -15.04 10.71 19.94
N ALA A 50 -15.54 11.44 20.94
CA ALA A 50 -15.57 12.90 20.90
C ALA A 50 -14.17 13.51 20.86
N GLY A 51 -13.22 13.00 21.65
CA GLY A 51 -11.83 13.42 21.63
C GLY A 51 -11.13 13.13 20.29
N LEU A 52 -11.41 11.98 19.68
CA LEU A 52 -10.91 11.63 18.36
C LEU A 52 -11.47 12.55 17.27
N ALA A 53 -12.79 12.78 17.28
CA ALA A 53 -13.44 13.68 16.34
C ALA A 53 -12.93 15.11 16.44
N GLU A 54 -12.72 15.62 17.65
CA GLU A 54 -12.14 16.96 17.87
C GLU A 54 -10.69 17.02 17.37
N ARG A 55 -9.87 16.03 17.66
CA ARG A 55 -8.49 15.95 17.18
C ARG A 55 -8.44 15.91 15.65
N LEU A 56 -9.32 15.17 15.00
CA LEU A 56 -9.42 15.10 13.54
C LEU A 56 -9.87 16.42 12.91
N ARG A 57 -10.71 17.21 13.60
CA ARG A 57 -11.16 18.52 13.10
C ARG A 57 -10.11 19.61 13.19
N THR A 58 -9.33 19.63 14.28
CA THR A 58 -8.39 20.72 14.58
C THR A 58 -7.04 20.55 13.87
N SER A 59 -6.72 19.39 13.39
CA SER A 59 -5.41 19.10 12.79
C SER A 59 -5.38 19.38 11.29
N ARG A 60 -4.16 19.61 10.75
CA ARG A 60 -3.91 19.60 9.30
C ARG A 60 -4.37 18.28 8.64
N LEU A 61 -4.62 17.26 9.44
CA LEU A 61 -5.14 15.96 9.04
C LEU A 61 -6.57 16.03 8.46
N ALA A 62 -7.37 17.01 8.88
CA ALA A 62 -8.71 17.21 8.32
C ALA A 62 -8.65 17.49 6.80
N ARG A 63 -7.66 18.26 6.36
CA ARG A 63 -7.42 18.55 4.93
C ARG A 63 -6.94 17.32 4.16
N TRP A 64 -6.27 16.37 4.83
CA TRP A 64 -5.76 15.16 4.20
C TRP A 64 -6.79 14.03 4.13
N ALA A 65 -7.83 14.10 4.92
CA ALA A 65 -8.85 13.02 4.98
C ALA A 65 -9.47 12.72 3.62
N GLU A 66 -9.71 13.74 2.80
CA GLU A 66 -10.22 13.56 1.43
C GLU A 66 -9.20 12.81 0.56
N LEU A 67 -7.94 13.23 0.61
CA LEU A 67 -6.85 12.58 -0.13
C LEU A 67 -6.66 11.11 0.31
N ILE A 68 -6.66 10.85 1.61
CA ILE A 68 -6.57 9.50 2.17
C ILE A 68 -7.77 8.66 1.69
N GLY A 69 -8.97 9.22 1.71
CA GLY A 69 -10.18 8.57 1.20
C GLY A 69 -10.07 8.20 -0.28
N ARG A 70 -9.52 9.08 -1.11
CA ARG A 70 -9.28 8.83 -2.54
C ARG A 70 -8.25 7.70 -2.76
N PHE A 71 -7.15 7.68 -2.00
CA PHE A 71 -6.16 6.60 -2.07
C PHE A 71 -6.76 5.25 -1.69
N ARG A 72 -7.54 5.20 -0.62
CA ARG A 72 -8.22 3.98 -0.18
C ARG A 72 -9.21 3.46 -1.24
N GLN A 73 -10.02 4.35 -1.77
CA GLN A 73 -10.97 3.97 -2.84
C GLN A 73 -10.24 3.44 -4.08
N MET A 74 -9.14 4.07 -4.46
CA MET A 74 -8.32 3.61 -5.59
C MET A 74 -7.71 2.23 -5.28
N ALA A 75 -7.11 2.06 -4.10
CA ALA A 75 -6.50 0.80 -3.67
C ALA A 75 -7.53 -0.35 -3.60
N ASP A 76 -8.72 -0.10 -3.09
CA ASP A 76 -9.82 -1.07 -3.08
C ASP A 76 -10.28 -1.42 -4.50
N GLY A 77 -10.32 -0.44 -5.40
CA GLY A 77 -10.63 -0.66 -6.81
C GLY A 77 -9.58 -1.55 -7.50
N GLU A 78 -8.30 -1.33 -7.25
CA GLU A 78 -7.23 -2.16 -7.80
C GLU A 78 -7.25 -3.58 -7.20
N ARG A 79 -7.55 -3.71 -5.92
CA ARG A 79 -7.75 -5.02 -5.29
C ARG A 79 -8.93 -5.78 -5.89
N ALA A 80 -10.06 -5.13 -6.14
CA ALA A 80 -11.23 -5.76 -6.76
C ALA A 80 -10.96 -6.21 -8.21
N ARG A 81 -10.02 -5.56 -8.90
CA ARG A 81 -9.54 -5.96 -10.22
C ARG A 81 -8.53 -7.11 -10.17
N LYS A 82 -7.89 -7.31 -9.02
CA LYS A 82 -7.02 -8.45 -8.77
C LYS A 82 -7.92 -9.68 -8.62
N VAL A 83 -8.27 -10.29 -9.76
CA VAL A 83 -9.04 -11.53 -9.79
C VAL A 83 -8.18 -12.59 -9.10
N GLU A 84 -8.69 -13.15 -8.00
CA GLU A 84 -8.13 -14.37 -7.43
C GLU A 84 -8.12 -15.42 -8.53
N HIS A 85 -6.99 -15.89 -8.97
CA HIS A 85 -6.78 -16.75 -10.13
C HIS A 85 -6.79 -16.06 -11.52
N ALA A 86 -6.36 -14.83 -11.64
CA ALA A 86 -5.85 -14.38 -12.92
C ALA A 86 -4.64 -15.29 -13.25
N ASN A 87 -4.88 -16.27 -14.11
CA ASN A 87 -3.81 -16.96 -14.80
C ASN A 87 -2.90 -15.88 -15.36
N GLY A 88 -1.64 -15.82 -14.90
CA GLY A 88 -0.70 -14.81 -15.32
C GLY A 88 -0.64 -14.73 -16.84
N GLU A 89 -0.16 -13.64 -17.35
CA GLU A 89 0.03 -13.44 -18.79
C GLU A 89 0.74 -14.69 -19.36
N LEU A 90 0.13 -15.33 -20.37
CA LEU A 90 0.65 -16.52 -21.00
C LEU A 90 1.94 -16.15 -21.74
N ILE A 91 3.08 -16.38 -21.13
CA ILE A 91 4.39 -15.96 -21.66
C ILE A 91 5.03 -17.06 -22.49
N GLY A 92 4.62 -18.32 -22.29
CA GLY A 92 5.26 -19.42 -22.98
C GLY A 92 4.58 -20.78 -22.78
N VAL A 93 5.30 -21.82 -23.16
CA VAL A 93 4.93 -23.22 -22.97
C VAL A 93 6.05 -23.89 -22.20
N THR A 94 5.71 -24.64 -21.15
CA THR A 94 6.62 -25.50 -20.39
C THR A 94 6.16 -26.94 -20.43
N LEU A 95 6.98 -27.88 -20.01
CA LEU A 95 6.62 -29.29 -19.88
C LEU A 95 6.37 -29.64 -18.41
N GLY A 96 5.38 -30.49 -18.15
CA GLY A 96 5.06 -30.93 -16.80
C GLY A 96 3.85 -31.85 -16.72
N ASP A 97 3.33 -32.05 -15.49
CA ASP A 97 2.22 -32.94 -15.17
C ASP A 97 0.99 -32.23 -14.55
N ASP A 98 0.98 -30.89 -14.50
CA ASP A 98 -0.11 -30.11 -13.94
C ASP A 98 -1.29 -30.00 -14.92
N LEU A 99 -2.29 -30.84 -14.73
CA LEU A 99 -3.49 -30.88 -15.59
C LEU A 99 -4.30 -29.58 -15.60
N SER A 100 -4.16 -28.71 -14.60
CA SER A 100 -4.88 -27.44 -14.55
C SER A 100 -4.36 -26.42 -15.57
N ARG A 101 -3.14 -26.62 -16.07
CA ARG A 101 -2.45 -25.73 -17.00
C ARG A 101 -2.18 -26.36 -18.37
N VAL A 102 -2.77 -27.53 -18.65
CA VAL A 102 -2.56 -28.26 -19.90
C VAL A 102 -3.08 -27.46 -21.08
N LEU A 103 -2.29 -27.38 -22.17
CA LEU A 103 -2.71 -26.77 -23.41
C LEU A 103 -3.91 -27.53 -24.04
N PRO A 104 -4.85 -26.81 -24.67
CA PRO A 104 -5.95 -27.46 -25.40
C PRO A 104 -5.52 -28.47 -26.44
N SER A 105 -4.35 -28.26 -27.06
CA SER A 105 -3.73 -29.21 -28.01
C SER A 105 -3.41 -30.58 -27.38
N GLU A 106 -2.98 -30.62 -26.12
CA GLU A 106 -2.75 -31.88 -25.41
C GLU A 106 -4.08 -32.55 -25.04
N LEU A 107 -5.09 -31.77 -24.62
CA LEU A 107 -6.42 -32.30 -24.32
C LEU A 107 -7.10 -32.91 -25.56
N ALA A 108 -6.77 -32.42 -26.77
CA ALA A 108 -7.28 -33.00 -28.02
C ALA A 108 -6.89 -34.45 -28.19
N HIS A 109 -5.76 -34.89 -27.64
CA HIS A 109 -5.35 -36.30 -27.62
C HIS A 109 -6.34 -37.22 -26.88
N LEU A 110 -7.07 -36.73 -25.89
CA LEU A 110 -8.11 -37.48 -25.18
C LEU A 110 -9.36 -37.73 -26.04
N GLY A 111 -9.58 -36.88 -27.05
CA GLY A 111 -10.69 -37.03 -27.99
C GLY A 111 -10.54 -38.19 -28.99
N LEU A 112 -9.32 -38.65 -29.21
CA LEU A 112 -9.01 -39.74 -30.12
C LEU A 112 -8.54 -40.98 -29.33
N PRO A 113 -9.26 -42.11 -29.41
CA PRO A 113 -8.93 -43.32 -28.64
C PRO A 113 -7.48 -43.79 -28.79
N GLU A 114 -6.92 -43.66 -29.99
CA GLU A 114 -5.55 -44.06 -30.35
C GLU A 114 -4.48 -43.19 -29.66
N LEU A 115 -4.81 -41.96 -29.35
CA LEU A 115 -3.88 -40.99 -28.76
C LEU A 115 -3.97 -40.91 -27.22
N ARG A 116 -4.96 -41.55 -26.61
CA ARG A 116 -5.10 -41.57 -25.13
C ARG A 116 -3.91 -42.18 -24.43
N ALA A 117 -3.32 -43.26 -25.01
CA ALA A 117 -2.12 -43.87 -24.48
C ALA A 117 -0.91 -42.94 -24.55
N VAL A 118 -0.82 -42.13 -25.59
CA VAL A 118 0.22 -41.10 -25.74
C VAL A 118 0.07 -40.00 -24.67
N PHE A 119 -1.15 -39.50 -24.46
CA PHE A 119 -1.42 -38.54 -23.40
C PHE A 119 -1.02 -39.09 -22.03
N ALA A 120 -1.44 -40.32 -21.71
CA ALA A 120 -1.14 -40.94 -20.42
C ALA A 120 0.40 -41.17 -20.24
N ALA A 121 1.11 -41.55 -21.27
CA ALA A 121 2.57 -41.70 -21.22
C ALA A 121 3.28 -40.36 -20.99
N ARG A 122 2.87 -39.29 -21.69
CA ARG A 122 3.40 -37.95 -21.52
C ARG A 122 3.06 -37.35 -20.16
N TYR A 123 1.86 -37.60 -19.63
CA TYR A 123 1.48 -37.23 -18.28
C TYR A 123 2.39 -37.89 -17.24
N ALA A 124 2.58 -39.22 -17.34
CA ALA A 124 3.43 -39.98 -16.43
C ALA A 124 4.90 -39.58 -16.50
N ALA A 125 5.36 -39.11 -17.65
CA ALA A 125 6.72 -38.62 -17.86
C ALA A 125 6.90 -37.13 -17.46
N GLY A 126 5.82 -36.41 -17.15
CA GLY A 126 5.85 -34.94 -16.89
C GLY A 126 6.17 -34.14 -18.16
N GLU A 127 5.76 -34.63 -19.33
CA GLU A 127 6.08 -34.06 -20.65
C GLU A 127 4.85 -33.45 -21.36
N LEU A 128 3.74 -33.23 -20.65
CA LEU A 128 2.62 -32.50 -21.21
C LEU A 128 3.00 -31.03 -21.43
N MET A 129 2.59 -30.46 -22.54
CA MET A 129 2.72 -29.03 -22.78
C MET A 129 1.73 -28.27 -21.89
N LEU A 130 2.26 -27.43 -21.04
CA LEU A 130 1.53 -26.61 -20.09
C LEU A 130 1.69 -25.16 -20.49
N TYR A 131 0.66 -24.37 -20.21
CA TYR A 131 0.81 -22.92 -20.20
C TYR A 131 1.88 -22.54 -19.18
N ASP A 132 2.97 -21.93 -19.63
CA ASP A 132 3.90 -21.24 -18.75
C ASP A 132 3.30 -19.87 -18.41
N SER A 133 2.49 -19.86 -17.37
CA SER A 133 2.04 -18.64 -16.75
C SER A 133 3.10 -18.18 -15.77
N ARG A 134 4.09 -17.43 -16.22
CA ARG A 134 4.87 -16.58 -15.34
C ARG A 134 4.04 -15.38 -14.92
N GLY A 135 2.91 -15.64 -14.34
CA GLY A 135 2.35 -14.80 -13.32
C GLY A 135 3.06 -15.15 -12.05
N GLU A 136 4.24 -14.64 -11.82
CA GLU A 136 4.72 -14.48 -10.47
C GLU A 136 3.83 -13.44 -9.78
N GLN A 137 2.62 -13.81 -9.46
CA GLN A 137 1.99 -13.30 -8.28
C GLN A 137 2.58 -14.06 -7.10
N THR A 138 3.86 -13.94 -6.88
CA THR A 138 4.39 -13.99 -5.53
C THR A 138 3.93 -12.71 -4.84
N THR A 139 2.62 -12.62 -4.55
CA THR A 139 2.17 -11.75 -3.47
C THR A 139 3.02 -12.16 -2.28
N GLY A 140 3.91 -11.28 -1.85
CA GLY A 140 4.72 -11.53 -0.69
C GLY A 140 3.80 -11.94 0.46
N ARG A 141 4.11 -13.02 1.17
CA ARG A 141 3.37 -13.44 2.36
C ARG A 141 3.92 -12.79 3.62
N GLY A 142 5.09 -12.14 3.53
CA GLY A 142 5.72 -11.39 4.60
C GLY A 142 5.16 -9.97 4.75
N ALA A 143 5.72 -9.20 5.69
CA ALA A 143 5.29 -7.83 5.98
C ALA A 143 5.38 -6.90 4.77
N VAL A 144 4.57 -5.85 4.80
CA VAL A 144 4.69 -4.67 3.95
C VAL A 144 5.36 -3.57 4.77
N VAL A 145 6.54 -3.12 4.34
CA VAL A 145 7.30 -2.06 5.03
C VAL A 145 7.25 -0.79 4.19
N ALA A 146 6.61 0.26 4.67
CA ALA A 146 6.57 1.56 4.01
C ALA A 146 7.57 2.52 4.67
N CYS A 147 8.66 2.84 3.96
CA CYS A 147 9.63 3.85 4.33
C CYS A 147 9.19 5.19 3.75
N VAL A 148 8.77 6.12 4.58
CA VAL A 148 8.22 7.42 4.17
C VAL A 148 9.16 8.53 4.59
N ASP A 149 9.64 9.25 3.61
CA ASP A 149 10.47 10.45 3.82
C ASP A 149 9.67 11.55 4.53
N THR A 150 10.29 12.13 5.53
CA THR A 150 9.79 13.26 6.30
C THR A 150 10.85 14.35 6.43
N SER A 151 11.70 14.51 5.40
CA SER A 151 12.67 15.60 5.25
C SER A 151 11.97 16.94 5.02
N HIS A 152 12.71 18.04 5.08
CA HIS A 152 12.13 19.37 4.93
C HIS A 152 11.49 19.62 3.56
N SER A 153 12.05 19.08 2.49
CA SER A 153 11.52 19.19 1.12
C SER A 153 10.12 18.60 0.98
N MET A 154 9.76 17.61 1.80
CA MET A 154 8.43 17.00 1.81
C MET A 154 7.30 17.97 2.23
N TYR A 155 7.64 19.14 2.82
CA TYR A 155 6.65 20.21 3.10
C TYR A 155 6.27 21.04 1.87
N GLU A 156 6.98 20.91 0.76
CA GLU A 156 6.63 21.62 -0.45
C GLU A 156 5.24 21.25 -0.93
N GLU A 157 4.46 22.28 -1.25
CA GLU A 157 3.12 22.12 -1.82
C GLU A 157 3.21 21.99 -3.34
N GLY A 158 2.57 20.97 -3.85
CA GLY A 158 2.36 20.77 -5.28
C GLY A 158 1.03 21.35 -5.76
N PRO A 159 0.64 21.02 -7.00
CA PRO A 159 -0.65 21.40 -7.54
C PRO A 159 -1.81 21.01 -6.60
N GLY A 160 -2.79 21.91 -6.45
CA GLY A 160 -3.94 21.68 -5.57
C GLY A 160 -3.67 21.89 -4.07
N GLY A 161 -2.52 22.45 -3.68
CA GLY A 161 -2.16 22.71 -2.28
C GLY A 161 -1.92 21.43 -1.47
N ILE A 162 -1.58 20.34 -2.15
CA ILE A 162 -1.24 19.06 -1.54
C ILE A 162 0.27 19.03 -1.30
N THR A 163 0.72 18.85 -0.06
CA THR A 163 2.13 18.66 0.23
C THR A 163 2.59 17.24 -0.16
N ARG A 164 3.87 17.10 -0.52
CA ARG A 164 4.48 15.79 -0.79
C ARG A 164 4.33 14.85 0.41
N GLU A 165 4.47 15.39 1.64
CA GLU A 165 4.22 14.65 2.89
C GLU A 165 2.79 14.10 2.96
N ALA A 166 1.78 14.94 2.69
CA ALA A 166 0.38 14.54 2.74
C ALA A 166 0.09 13.39 1.76
N TRP A 167 0.61 13.51 0.55
CA TRP A 167 0.49 12.50 -0.49
C TRP A 167 1.13 11.18 -0.06
N SER A 168 2.37 11.23 0.41
CA SER A 168 3.16 10.06 0.81
C SER A 168 2.53 9.32 1.98
N LYS A 169 2.07 10.05 3.00
CA LYS A 169 1.39 9.46 4.15
C LYS A 169 0.01 8.90 3.80
N ALA A 170 -0.74 9.55 2.89
CA ALA A 170 -2.01 9.02 2.40
C ALA A 170 -1.80 7.70 1.63
N CYS A 171 -0.77 7.63 0.80
CA CYS A 171 -0.36 6.40 0.13
C CYS A 171 0.01 5.30 1.14
N ALA A 172 0.85 5.61 2.14
CA ALA A 172 1.25 4.65 3.16
C ALA A 172 0.09 4.13 4.01
N LEU A 173 -0.91 4.99 4.32
CA LEU A 173 -2.13 4.57 5.04
C LEU A 173 -3.01 3.65 4.18
N ALA A 174 -3.07 3.87 2.87
CA ALA A 174 -3.76 2.94 1.98
C ALA A 174 -3.02 1.59 1.87
N LEU A 175 -1.68 1.59 1.90
CA LEU A 175 -0.87 0.37 1.99
C LEU A 175 -1.11 -0.40 3.30
N LEU A 176 -1.26 0.30 4.43
CA LEU A 176 -1.64 -0.30 5.71
C LEU A 176 -2.97 -1.06 5.57
N ASP A 177 -3.97 -0.46 4.92
CA ASP A 177 -5.26 -1.12 4.72
C ASP A 177 -5.14 -2.35 3.79
N GLN A 178 -4.37 -2.24 2.71
CA GLN A 178 -4.11 -3.37 1.80
C GLN A 178 -3.40 -4.52 2.52
N ALA A 179 -2.36 -4.22 3.29
CA ALA A 179 -1.64 -5.22 4.08
C ALA A 179 -2.59 -5.95 5.05
N ARG A 180 -3.44 -5.20 5.77
CA ARG A 180 -4.44 -5.79 6.68
C ARG A 180 -5.45 -6.68 5.96
N HIS A 181 -5.96 -6.27 4.79
CA HIS A 181 -6.85 -7.10 3.99
C HIS A 181 -6.17 -8.38 3.51
N ALA A 182 -4.89 -8.29 3.19
CA ALA A 182 -4.07 -9.44 2.81
C ALA A 182 -3.57 -10.28 4.01
N ARG A 183 -3.95 -9.91 5.25
CA ARG A 183 -3.47 -10.53 6.50
C ARG A 183 -1.94 -10.52 6.61
N ARG A 184 -1.34 -9.42 6.18
CA ARG A 184 0.10 -9.16 6.27
C ARG A 184 0.36 -8.09 7.33
N ASP A 185 1.43 -8.22 8.07
CA ASP A 185 1.90 -7.17 8.95
C ASP A 185 2.28 -5.92 8.15
N PHE A 186 2.01 -4.75 8.71
CA PHE A 186 2.45 -3.49 8.13
C PHE A 186 3.40 -2.78 9.08
N VAL A 187 4.51 -2.29 8.53
CA VAL A 187 5.47 -1.46 9.25
C VAL A 187 5.65 -0.13 8.54
N GLY A 188 5.32 0.96 9.20
CA GLY A 188 5.61 2.31 8.74
C GLY A 188 6.94 2.80 9.34
N ILE A 189 7.90 3.13 8.51
CA ILE A 189 9.18 3.73 8.90
C ILE A 189 9.19 5.18 8.41
N LEU A 190 9.11 6.13 9.33
CA LEU A 190 9.34 7.53 9.03
C LEU A 190 10.82 7.84 9.19
N PHE A 191 11.40 8.49 8.19
CA PHE A 191 12.83 8.82 8.19
C PHE A 191 13.09 10.23 7.66
N SER A 192 14.29 10.71 7.92
CA SER A 192 14.85 11.92 7.31
C SER A 192 16.39 11.82 7.29
N ALA A 193 17.12 12.61 8.07
CA ALA A 193 18.56 12.46 8.22
C ALA A 193 18.94 11.08 8.82
N ALA A 194 20.22 10.71 8.72
CA ALA A 194 20.71 9.38 9.09
C ALA A 194 20.44 8.99 10.56
N ASP A 195 20.34 9.98 11.45
CA ASP A 195 20.06 9.83 12.88
C ASP A 195 18.58 9.92 13.26
N LYS A 196 17.69 10.16 12.27
CA LYS A 196 16.26 10.40 12.49
C LYS A 196 15.42 9.32 11.84
N LEU A 197 14.94 8.40 12.66
CA LEU A 197 14.11 7.29 12.23
C LEU A 197 13.07 6.96 13.30
N ARG A 198 11.83 6.69 12.89
CA ARG A 198 10.76 6.24 13.77
C ARG A 198 9.97 5.09 13.15
N VAL A 199 9.81 4.01 13.90
CA VAL A 199 9.17 2.78 13.44
C VAL A 199 7.79 2.63 14.08
N PHE A 200 6.79 2.33 13.26
CA PHE A 200 5.40 2.05 13.65
C PHE A 200 5.03 0.66 13.17
N ARG A 201 4.75 -0.25 14.09
CA ARG A 201 4.34 -1.63 13.76
C ARG A 201 2.83 -1.77 13.91
N PHE A 202 2.19 -2.38 12.91
CA PHE A 202 0.76 -2.67 12.85
C PHE A 202 0.56 -4.15 12.49
N PRO A 203 0.52 -5.04 13.49
CA PRO A 203 0.33 -6.47 13.27
C PRO A 203 -1.01 -6.79 12.62
N ALA A 204 -1.05 -7.81 11.76
CA ALA A 204 -2.24 -8.22 11.04
C ALA A 204 -3.30 -8.90 11.94
N ASP A 205 -2.87 -9.48 13.06
CA ASP A 205 -3.69 -10.25 13.99
C ASP A 205 -4.63 -9.39 14.86
N ARG A 206 -4.44 -8.07 14.87
CA ARG A 206 -5.22 -7.14 15.69
C ARG A 206 -5.53 -5.83 14.95
N PRO A 207 -6.61 -5.12 15.35
CA PRO A 207 -6.93 -3.82 14.78
C PRO A 207 -5.79 -2.81 14.98
N ALA A 208 -5.55 -1.94 14.00
CA ALA A 208 -4.64 -0.82 14.15
C ALA A 208 -5.28 0.23 15.07
N PRO A 209 -4.70 0.56 16.25
CA PRO A 209 -5.29 1.58 17.12
C PRO A 209 -5.32 2.93 16.41
N ALA A 210 -6.48 3.61 16.39
CA ALA A 210 -6.65 4.89 15.70
C ALA A 210 -5.64 5.94 16.18
N GLU A 211 -5.33 5.97 17.48
CA GLU A 211 -4.30 6.86 18.03
C GLU A 211 -2.91 6.61 17.43
N ARG A 212 -2.56 5.34 17.21
CA ARG A 212 -1.28 4.96 16.62
C ARG A 212 -1.18 5.33 15.15
N VAL A 213 -2.30 5.19 14.41
CA VAL A 213 -2.42 5.62 13.01
C VAL A 213 -2.29 7.14 12.91
N LEU A 214 -2.92 7.88 13.80
CA LEU A 214 -2.81 9.34 13.87
C LEU A 214 -1.39 9.77 14.23
N GLU A 215 -0.75 9.11 15.21
CA GLU A 215 0.63 9.38 15.59
C GLU A 215 1.58 9.19 14.39
N PHE A 216 1.41 8.11 13.62
CA PHE A 216 2.15 7.88 12.38
C PHE A 216 1.93 9.03 11.37
N ALA A 217 0.67 9.43 11.16
CA ALA A 217 0.34 10.49 10.22
C ALA A 217 0.86 11.88 10.66
N GLU A 218 0.79 12.21 11.95
CA GLU A 218 1.19 13.52 12.50
C GLU A 218 2.70 13.67 12.68
N THR A 219 3.43 12.56 12.83
CA THR A 219 4.87 12.58 13.08
C THR A 219 5.61 13.10 11.85
N PHE A 220 6.45 14.10 12.05
CA PHE A 220 7.33 14.68 11.05
C PHE A 220 8.70 14.95 11.69
N LEU A 221 9.77 14.42 11.10
CA LEU A 221 11.09 14.47 11.70
C LEU A 221 11.90 15.70 11.27
N GLY A 222 11.71 16.17 10.04
CA GLY A 222 12.47 17.28 9.45
C GLY A 222 13.97 16.98 9.35
N GLY A 223 14.67 17.75 8.54
CA GLY A 223 16.10 17.56 8.30
C GLY A 223 16.38 17.19 6.85
N GLY A 224 17.55 16.59 6.60
CA GLY A 224 17.94 16.08 5.28
C GLY A 224 17.37 14.67 5.03
N THR A 225 17.92 14.00 3.99
CA THR A 225 17.45 12.69 3.53
C THR A 225 18.57 11.65 3.60
N SER A 226 18.28 10.45 4.11
CA SER A 226 19.20 9.31 4.11
C SER A 226 18.45 8.01 3.84
N TYR A 227 18.79 7.29 2.77
CA TYR A 227 18.16 6.01 2.41
C TYR A 227 18.70 4.82 3.20
N GLN A 228 19.98 4.88 3.63
CA GLN A 228 20.64 3.76 4.27
C GLN A 228 19.96 3.38 5.60
N ALA A 229 19.63 4.35 6.44
CA ALA A 229 19.02 4.09 7.73
C ALA A 229 17.65 3.38 7.65
N PRO A 230 16.64 3.91 6.89
CA PRO A 230 15.34 3.27 6.80
C PRO A 230 15.37 1.94 6.08
N LEU A 231 16.18 1.79 5.03
CA LEU A 231 16.29 0.54 4.28
C LEU A 231 17.01 -0.55 5.08
N SER A 232 18.04 -0.21 5.86
CA SER A 232 18.67 -1.16 6.81
C SER A 232 17.67 -1.62 7.87
N ALA A 233 16.95 -0.68 8.50
CA ALA A 233 15.93 -1.02 9.48
C ALA A 233 14.81 -1.90 8.89
N ALA A 234 14.38 -1.63 7.65
CA ALA A 234 13.40 -2.46 6.94
C ALA A 234 13.94 -3.88 6.70
N THR A 235 15.20 -4.00 6.31
CA THR A 235 15.85 -5.29 6.07
C THR A 235 15.97 -6.11 7.35
N ASP A 236 16.35 -5.47 8.46
CA ASP A 236 16.48 -6.13 9.76
C ASP A 236 15.12 -6.66 10.24
N LEU A 237 14.06 -5.85 10.09
CA LEU A 237 12.69 -6.26 10.41
C LEU A 237 12.22 -7.46 9.57
N LEU A 238 12.51 -7.46 8.28
CA LEU A 238 12.17 -8.57 7.39
C LEU A 238 13.01 -9.81 7.71
N ALA A 239 14.25 -9.67 8.16
CA ALA A 239 15.08 -10.78 8.61
C ALA A 239 14.51 -11.42 9.87
N GLU A 240 14.12 -10.61 10.89
CA GLU A 240 13.46 -11.10 12.10
C GLU A 240 12.20 -11.91 11.78
N GLU A 241 11.35 -11.39 10.86
CA GLU A 241 10.11 -12.04 10.44
C GLU A 241 10.38 -13.31 9.62
N PHE A 242 11.36 -13.28 8.73
CA PHE A 242 11.76 -14.42 7.89
C PHE A 242 12.24 -15.61 8.72
N ASP A 243 12.95 -15.35 9.80
CA ASP A 243 13.44 -16.38 10.74
C ASP A 243 12.30 -16.93 11.60
N ALA A 244 11.28 -16.10 11.93
CA ALA A 244 10.16 -16.45 12.79
C ALA A 244 9.01 -17.17 12.07
N ALA A 245 8.75 -16.84 10.80
CA ALA A 245 7.60 -17.32 10.02
C ALA A 245 8.04 -17.93 8.69
N ALA A 246 8.01 -19.22 8.58
CA ALA A 246 8.08 -20.04 7.36
C ALA A 246 8.31 -19.29 6.00
N ARG A 247 9.34 -18.45 5.92
CA ARG A 247 9.90 -17.82 4.70
C ARG A 247 8.94 -16.94 3.87
N GLY A 248 8.12 -16.13 4.53
CA GLY A 248 7.32 -15.12 3.81
C GLY A 248 8.20 -14.03 3.19
N ARG A 249 8.10 -13.81 1.88
CA ARG A 249 8.78 -12.69 1.22
C ARG A 249 8.06 -11.39 1.55
N GLY A 250 8.78 -10.40 2.08
CA GLY A 250 8.25 -9.07 2.34
C GLY A 250 8.32 -8.14 1.13
N ASP A 251 7.64 -7.00 1.24
CA ASP A 251 7.72 -5.93 0.27
C ASP A 251 8.12 -4.64 0.98
N ILE A 252 9.07 -3.90 0.43
CA ILE A 252 9.47 -2.59 0.90
C ILE A 252 9.00 -1.55 -0.11
N VAL A 253 8.40 -0.47 0.38
CA VAL A 253 8.01 0.70 -0.41
C VAL A 253 8.77 1.90 0.12
N LEU A 254 9.60 2.52 -0.71
CA LEU A 254 10.31 3.75 -0.39
C LEU A 254 9.62 4.93 -1.07
N ILE A 255 9.17 5.90 -0.29
CA ILE A 255 8.49 7.11 -0.76
C ILE A 255 9.33 8.31 -0.35
N THR A 256 9.83 9.05 -1.33
CA THR A 256 10.75 10.19 -1.12
C THR A 256 10.58 11.22 -2.24
N ASP A 257 11.05 12.43 -2.01
CA ASP A 257 11.08 13.52 -3.00
C ASP A 257 12.51 13.96 -3.37
N ASP A 258 13.50 13.28 -2.85
CA ASP A 258 14.90 13.67 -3.02
C ASP A 258 15.75 12.47 -3.46
N GLU A 259 16.94 12.73 -3.96
CA GLU A 259 17.96 11.75 -4.25
C GLU A 259 19.10 11.88 -3.25
N CYS A 260 19.51 10.77 -2.64
CA CYS A 260 20.66 10.78 -1.76
C CYS A 260 21.66 9.67 -2.12
N GLY A 261 22.93 9.95 -1.91
CA GLY A 261 23.99 8.99 -2.11
C GLY A 261 23.97 7.87 -1.08
N VAL A 262 24.35 6.67 -1.52
CA VAL A 262 24.59 5.52 -0.65
C VAL A 262 26.03 5.04 -0.80
N SER A 263 26.64 4.50 0.27
CA SER A 263 28.00 3.97 0.18
C SER A 263 28.04 2.64 -0.57
N GLU A 264 29.15 2.38 -1.26
CA GLU A 264 29.35 1.11 -1.98
C GLU A 264 29.35 -0.09 -1.03
N GLU A 265 29.90 0.06 0.16
CA GLU A 265 29.89 -0.98 1.19
C GLU A 265 28.46 -1.33 1.62
N TRP A 266 27.63 -0.32 1.90
CA TRP A 266 26.23 -0.52 2.24
C TRP A 266 25.47 -1.16 1.08
N THR A 267 25.69 -0.71 -0.15
CA THR A 267 25.03 -1.27 -1.35
C THR A 267 25.34 -2.74 -1.54
N ARG A 268 26.56 -3.19 -1.22
CA ARG A 268 26.93 -4.61 -1.27
C ARG A 268 26.15 -5.42 -0.25
N HIS A 269 26.14 -4.99 1.02
CA HIS A 269 25.37 -5.66 2.08
C HIS A 269 23.87 -5.68 1.79
N TRP A 270 23.34 -4.59 1.24
CA TRP A 270 21.94 -4.49 0.81
C TRP A 270 21.61 -5.55 -0.25
N ARG A 271 22.43 -5.71 -1.28
CA ARG A 271 22.23 -6.71 -2.33
C ARG A 271 22.30 -8.15 -1.80
N GLU A 272 23.22 -8.43 -0.89
CA GLU A 272 23.33 -9.73 -0.22
C GLU A 272 22.07 -10.04 0.61
N ALA A 273 21.60 -9.08 1.41
CA ALA A 273 20.37 -9.22 2.18
C ALA A 273 19.15 -9.43 1.28
N ARG A 274 19.04 -8.66 0.20
CA ARG A 274 17.95 -8.79 -0.78
C ARG A 274 17.95 -10.18 -1.43
N HIS A 275 19.10 -10.69 -1.83
CA HIS A 275 19.22 -12.04 -2.39
C HIS A 275 18.83 -13.12 -1.37
N ARG A 276 19.24 -12.97 -0.11
CA ARG A 276 18.94 -13.93 0.96
C ARG A 276 17.45 -13.93 1.34
N LEU A 277 16.85 -12.77 1.52
CA LEU A 277 15.48 -12.61 2.02
C LEU A 277 14.44 -12.60 0.89
N GLY A 278 14.85 -12.31 -0.34
CA GLY A 278 14.00 -12.32 -1.53
C GLY A 278 12.92 -11.22 -1.52
N PHE A 279 13.08 -10.13 -0.76
CA PHE A 279 12.14 -9.01 -0.75
C PHE A 279 12.20 -8.19 -2.04
N ARG A 280 11.11 -7.46 -2.32
CA ARG A 280 11.05 -6.49 -3.42
C ARG A 280 11.08 -5.08 -2.86
N LEU A 281 11.72 -4.16 -3.61
CA LEU A 281 11.72 -2.73 -3.30
C LEU A 281 11.00 -1.94 -4.39
N PHE A 282 9.94 -1.25 -4.00
CA PHE A 282 9.18 -0.32 -4.84
C PHE A 282 9.54 1.11 -4.46
N GLY A 283 9.93 1.92 -5.44
CA GLY A 283 10.26 3.33 -5.26
C GLY A 283 9.16 4.25 -5.79
N LEU A 284 8.76 5.24 -5.01
CA LEU A 284 7.90 6.34 -5.42
C LEU A 284 8.64 7.66 -5.20
N ALA A 285 9.03 8.32 -6.32
CA ALA A 285 9.63 9.65 -6.31
C ALA A 285 8.52 10.69 -6.46
N VAL A 286 8.26 11.45 -5.39
CA VAL A 286 7.11 12.36 -5.28
C VAL A 286 7.53 13.78 -5.57
N GLY A 287 7.13 14.34 -6.71
CA GLY A 287 7.50 15.69 -7.12
C GLY A 287 9.01 15.86 -7.42
N ALA A 288 9.70 14.77 -7.74
CA ALA A 288 11.14 14.73 -7.91
C ALA A 288 11.56 13.98 -9.19
N PRO A 289 11.35 14.56 -10.39
CA PRO A 289 11.77 13.94 -11.64
C PRO A 289 13.25 13.52 -11.70
N PRO A 290 14.22 14.29 -11.11
CA PRO A 290 15.62 13.87 -11.12
C PRO A 290 15.89 12.56 -10.40
N ALA A 291 15.13 12.22 -9.36
CA ALA A 291 15.30 10.97 -8.60
C ALA A 291 14.95 9.71 -9.42
N THR A 292 14.26 9.87 -10.54
CA THR A 292 13.94 8.78 -11.49
C THR A 292 14.79 8.83 -12.76
N ALA A 293 15.80 9.71 -12.82
CA ALA A 293 16.67 9.80 -13.98
C ALA A 293 17.50 8.52 -14.16
N PRO A 294 17.87 8.18 -15.41
CA PRO A 294 18.76 7.06 -15.68
C PRO A 294 20.08 7.17 -14.90
N GLY A 295 20.44 6.12 -14.17
CA GLY A 295 21.63 6.07 -13.31
C GLY A 295 21.42 6.65 -11.91
N SER A 296 20.21 7.00 -11.52
CA SER A 296 19.90 7.43 -10.15
C SER A 296 20.08 6.28 -9.14
N VAL A 297 20.30 6.64 -7.87
CA VAL A 297 20.43 5.66 -6.79
C VAL A 297 19.12 4.87 -6.62
N LEU A 298 17.98 5.53 -6.75
CA LEU A 298 16.68 4.85 -6.67
C LEU A 298 16.48 3.83 -7.78
N GLU A 299 16.89 4.15 -9.03
CA GLU A 299 16.81 3.19 -10.14
C GLU A 299 17.67 1.95 -9.86
N ALA A 300 18.87 2.15 -9.29
CA ALA A 300 19.78 1.04 -8.98
C ALA A 300 19.29 0.15 -7.81
N LEU A 301 18.48 0.69 -6.91
CA LEU A 301 17.98 -0.03 -5.73
C LEU A 301 16.61 -0.68 -5.95
N CYS A 302 15.71 -0.05 -6.72
CA CYS A 302 14.32 -0.44 -6.84
C CYS A 302 14.07 -1.51 -7.91
N ASP A 303 13.13 -2.42 -7.67
CA ASP A 303 12.58 -3.33 -8.69
C ASP A 303 11.60 -2.61 -9.61
N ASN A 304 10.90 -1.65 -9.05
CA ASN A 304 9.95 -0.81 -9.76
C ASN A 304 10.04 0.61 -9.20
N LEU A 305 10.28 1.57 -10.07
CA LEU A 305 10.39 2.98 -9.71
C LEU A 305 9.36 3.79 -10.48
N ARG A 306 8.62 4.67 -9.78
CA ARG A 306 7.61 5.54 -10.36
C ARG A 306 7.87 6.99 -9.96
N SER A 307 7.75 7.90 -10.93
CA SER A 307 7.70 9.34 -10.69
C SER A 307 6.26 9.80 -10.54
N ILE A 308 5.99 10.56 -9.50
CA ILE A 308 4.69 11.15 -9.20
C ILE A 308 4.85 12.67 -9.31
N GLU A 309 4.50 13.23 -10.44
CA GLU A 309 4.63 14.66 -10.72
C GLU A 309 3.37 15.44 -10.33
N ASP A 310 2.19 14.86 -10.58
CA ASP A 310 0.90 15.44 -10.23
C ASP A 310 0.36 14.82 -8.94
N LEU A 311 0.44 15.55 -7.83
CA LEU A 311 -0.07 15.12 -6.53
C LEU A 311 -1.60 15.08 -6.44
N THR A 312 -2.30 15.61 -7.44
CA THR A 312 -3.75 15.50 -7.52
C THR A 312 -4.19 14.15 -8.11
N ASP A 313 -3.29 13.45 -8.83
CA ASP A 313 -3.57 12.13 -9.42
C ASP A 313 -3.10 10.99 -8.50
N VAL A 314 -4.03 10.45 -7.72
CA VAL A 314 -3.76 9.25 -6.89
C VAL A 314 -3.58 7.98 -7.72
N ARG A 315 -4.03 7.96 -8.99
CA ARG A 315 -3.91 6.78 -9.86
C ARG A 315 -2.48 6.53 -10.33
N ALA A 316 -1.62 7.54 -10.24
CA ALA A 316 -0.19 7.38 -10.51
C ALA A 316 0.47 6.29 -9.64
N ALA A 317 -0.10 6.00 -8.45
CA ALA A 317 0.33 4.91 -7.58
C ALA A 317 -0.45 3.59 -7.78
N ALA A 318 -1.40 3.51 -8.72
CA ALA A 318 -2.28 2.34 -8.87
C ALA A 318 -1.51 1.03 -9.12
N ASP A 319 -0.45 1.09 -9.91
CA ASP A 319 0.40 -0.09 -10.19
C ASP A 319 1.03 -0.67 -8.92
N LEU A 320 1.44 0.19 -7.97
CA LEU A 320 1.96 -0.26 -6.67
C LEU A 320 0.92 -1.13 -5.95
N PHE A 321 -0.32 -0.68 -5.86
CA PHE A 321 -1.40 -1.40 -5.18
C PHE A 321 -1.82 -2.68 -5.91
N ARG A 322 -1.51 -2.78 -7.20
CA ARG A 322 -1.73 -4.00 -7.97
C ARG A 322 -0.64 -5.03 -7.72
N LEU A 323 0.60 -4.59 -7.46
CA LEU A 323 1.78 -5.46 -7.31
C LEU A 323 1.98 -5.96 -5.87
N ILE A 324 1.52 -5.22 -4.87
CA ILE A 324 1.55 -5.57 -3.45
C ILE A 324 0.28 -6.31 -3.04
#